data_2408e54d35f99d2641cf6aa2998f7793
#
_entry.id   2408e54d35f99d2641cf6aa2998f7793
#
_cell.length_a   1.000
_cell.length_b   1.000
_cell.length_c   1.000
_cell.angle_alpha   90.00
_cell.angle_beta   90.00
_cell.angle_gamma   90.00
#
_symmetry.space_group_name_H-M   'P 1'
#
loop_
_entity.id
_entity.type
_entity.pdbx_description
1 polymer ?
#
loop_
_entity_poly.entity_id
_entity_poly.type
_entity_poly.pdbx_seq_one_letter_code
_entity_poly.pdbx_strand_id
1 'polypeptide(L)'
;LACCKPAEQPTVDAARYRSFWLWAGVKPQPVLKTAKSVYVLEAQIDDGPHGPRWVQQRAATPRTAGPEIWLVLRVHTLIWSTAIERQLRARLAAWRSAGNRVVGLQIDFDARTRHLDGYAAFLKRLRAKLPQDTKLGITGLLDWSANGDPDQLAAISGSVDEVVLQVYQGRQTIPGYQGYLAQLKRMKQPFKIGLVQGGEWKEPAALKSNPWFRGYVVFL
;
A
#
# COMPACT_ATOMS: atom_id res chain seq x y z
N LEU A 1 0.31 -48.38 -6.75
CA LEU A 1 0.36 -47.02 -7.31
C LEU A 1 0.09 -46.05 -6.16
N ALA A 2 1.14 -45.48 -5.54
CA ALA A 2 1.04 -44.47 -4.53
C ALA A 2 0.63 -43.16 -5.23
N CYS A 3 -0.58 -42.67 -4.96
CA CYS A 3 -0.99 -41.34 -5.33
C CYS A 3 -0.16 -40.32 -4.53
N CYS A 4 0.88 -39.71 -5.12
CA CYS A 4 1.53 -38.55 -4.57
C CYS A 4 0.48 -37.41 -4.57
N LYS A 5 -0.05 -37.05 -3.38
CA LYS A 5 -0.74 -35.76 -3.21
C LYS A 5 0.24 -34.65 -3.59
N PRO A 6 -0.15 -33.70 -4.46
CA PRO A 6 0.68 -32.53 -4.69
C PRO A 6 0.94 -31.85 -3.34
N ALA A 7 2.20 -31.49 -3.07
CA ALA A 7 2.54 -30.73 -1.87
C ALA A 7 1.71 -29.44 -1.83
N GLU A 8 0.91 -29.24 -0.78
CA GLU A 8 0.16 -28.02 -0.60
C GLU A 8 1.13 -26.83 -0.62
N GLN A 9 0.87 -25.89 -1.51
CA GLN A 9 1.65 -24.65 -1.56
C GLN A 9 1.46 -23.88 -0.23
N PRO A 10 2.53 -23.38 0.38
CA PRO A 10 2.39 -22.63 1.61
C PRO A 10 1.54 -21.38 1.39
N THR A 11 0.54 -21.17 2.26
CA THR A 11 -0.38 -20.03 2.20
C THR A 11 -0.01 -18.96 3.22
N VAL A 12 -0.47 -17.72 2.95
CA VAL A 12 -0.27 -16.57 3.85
C VAL A 12 -1.14 -16.73 5.09
N ASP A 13 -0.52 -17.04 6.22
CA ASP A 13 -1.13 -16.99 7.55
C ASP A 13 -0.87 -15.63 8.19
N ALA A 14 -1.92 -14.82 8.36
CA ALA A 14 -1.81 -13.47 8.91
C ALA A 14 -1.15 -13.44 10.31
N ALA A 15 -1.28 -14.49 11.12
CA ALA A 15 -0.67 -14.55 12.46
C ALA A 15 0.87 -14.46 12.44
N ARG A 16 1.51 -14.72 11.32
CA ARG A 16 2.96 -14.66 11.12
C ARG A 16 3.49 -13.27 10.76
N TYR A 17 2.59 -12.28 10.60
CA TYR A 17 2.91 -10.94 10.14
C TYR A 17 2.53 -9.88 11.18
N ARG A 18 2.98 -8.64 10.96
CA ARG A 18 2.80 -7.53 11.90
C ARG A 18 2.30 -6.24 11.25
N SER A 19 2.10 -6.23 9.94
CA SER A 19 1.59 -5.07 9.20
C SER A 19 0.43 -5.50 8.34
N PHE A 20 -0.67 -4.77 8.40
CA PHE A 20 -1.94 -5.19 7.79
C PHE A 20 -2.62 -4.04 7.08
N TRP A 21 -3.25 -4.33 5.93
CA TRP A 21 -4.28 -3.48 5.37
C TRP A 21 -5.64 -3.84 5.95
N LEU A 22 -6.36 -2.81 6.36
CA LEU A 22 -7.73 -2.91 6.87
C LEU A 22 -8.67 -2.08 5.99
N TRP A 23 -9.36 -2.76 5.11
CA TRP A 23 -10.36 -2.15 4.24
C TRP A 23 -11.68 -1.89 4.98
N ALA A 24 -12.51 -0.97 4.43
CA ALA A 24 -13.87 -0.75 4.93
C ALA A 24 -14.70 -2.05 4.81
N GLY A 25 -15.52 -2.34 5.83
CA GLY A 25 -16.36 -3.54 5.88
C GLY A 25 -15.65 -4.82 6.31
N VAL A 26 -14.33 -4.85 6.40
CA VAL A 26 -13.59 -5.99 6.96
C VAL A 26 -13.74 -5.98 8.49
N LYS A 27 -14.23 -7.09 9.06
CA LYS A 27 -14.29 -7.26 10.52
C LYS A 27 -12.88 -7.27 11.11
N PRO A 28 -12.64 -6.55 12.22
CA PRO A 28 -11.38 -6.63 12.93
C PRO A 28 -11.02 -8.06 13.29
N GLN A 29 -9.80 -8.49 12.96
CA GLN A 29 -9.30 -9.83 13.28
C GLN A 29 -8.38 -9.78 14.52
N PRO A 30 -8.23 -10.88 15.27
CA PRO A 30 -7.37 -10.94 16.47
C PRO A 30 -5.92 -10.53 16.22
N VAL A 31 -5.39 -10.75 15.01
CA VAL A 31 -4.02 -10.37 14.61
C VAL A 31 -3.74 -8.88 14.73
N LEU A 32 -4.76 -8.03 14.67
CA LEU A 32 -4.61 -6.59 14.85
C LEU A 32 -4.14 -6.19 16.25
N LYS A 33 -4.37 -7.02 17.28
CA LYS A 33 -3.89 -6.78 18.65
C LYS A 33 -2.38 -6.75 18.76
N THR A 34 -1.69 -7.44 17.86
CA THR A 34 -0.21 -7.54 17.83
C THR A 34 0.38 -6.80 16.64
N ALA A 35 -0.42 -6.02 15.93
CA ALA A 35 0.04 -5.28 14.76
C ALA A 35 1.10 -4.22 15.15
N LYS A 36 2.15 -4.11 14.33
CA LYS A 36 3.11 -2.99 14.36
C LYS A 36 2.58 -1.81 13.57
N SER A 37 1.99 -2.08 12.42
CA SER A 37 1.45 -1.04 11.52
C SER A 37 0.11 -1.50 10.95
N VAL A 38 -0.84 -0.56 10.84
CA VAL A 38 -2.14 -0.80 10.20
C VAL A 38 -2.37 0.28 9.14
N TYR A 39 -2.62 -0.17 7.92
CA TYR A 39 -2.95 0.66 6.77
C TYR A 39 -4.47 0.66 6.63
N VAL A 40 -5.07 1.80 6.94
CA VAL A 40 -6.52 1.92 7.10
C VAL A 40 -7.12 2.68 5.91
N LEU A 41 -8.00 2.05 5.13
CA LEU A 41 -8.72 2.75 4.08
C LEU A 41 -9.62 3.82 4.70
N GLU A 42 -9.26 5.07 4.46
CA GLU A 42 -9.96 6.24 4.98
C GLU A 42 -11.03 6.74 4.01
N ALA A 43 -10.65 6.86 2.73
CA ALA A 43 -11.55 7.35 1.70
C ALA A 43 -11.13 6.87 0.30
N GLN A 44 -12.05 7.06 -0.65
CA GLN A 44 -11.78 6.97 -2.09
C GLN A 44 -11.86 8.37 -2.71
N ILE A 45 -11.01 8.61 -3.70
CA ILE A 45 -11.06 9.83 -4.51
C ILE A 45 -11.53 9.41 -5.90
N ASP A 46 -12.80 9.61 -6.15
CA ASP A 46 -13.45 9.23 -7.41
C ASP A 46 -13.46 10.40 -8.38
N ASP A 47 -13.44 10.10 -9.67
CA ASP A 47 -13.77 11.07 -10.70
C ASP A 47 -15.30 11.16 -10.82
N GLY A 48 -15.83 12.36 -10.68
CA GLY A 48 -17.28 12.62 -10.72
C GLY A 48 -17.64 13.58 -11.84
N PRO A 49 -18.93 13.69 -12.19
CA PRO A 49 -19.40 14.54 -13.28
C PRO A 49 -19.12 16.04 -13.07
N HIS A 50 -18.88 16.45 -11.82
CA HIS A 50 -18.53 17.83 -11.45
C HIS A 50 -17.09 17.94 -10.91
N GLY A 51 -16.24 17.00 -11.24
CA GLY A 51 -14.83 16.91 -10.79
C GLY A 51 -14.61 15.90 -9.68
N PRO A 52 -13.37 15.86 -9.14
CA PRO A 52 -12.96 14.84 -8.18
C PRO A 52 -13.75 14.93 -6.88
N ARG A 53 -14.13 13.77 -6.34
CA ARG A 53 -15.01 13.65 -5.17
C ARG A 53 -14.36 12.78 -4.08
N TRP A 54 -14.40 13.28 -2.85
CA TRP A 54 -14.03 12.51 -1.66
C TRP A 54 -15.22 11.63 -1.23
N VAL A 55 -15.00 10.31 -1.19
CA VAL A 55 -15.98 9.33 -0.71
C VAL A 55 -15.45 8.70 0.57
N GLN A 56 -16.00 9.17 1.70
CA GLN A 56 -15.60 8.69 3.03
C GLN A 56 -15.93 7.20 3.19
N GLN A 57 -14.95 6.40 3.64
CA GLN A 57 -15.12 4.97 3.84
C GLN A 57 -15.38 4.57 5.30
N ARG A 58 -15.23 5.52 6.23
CA ARG A 58 -15.43 5.30 7.67
C ARG A 58 -16.27 6.41 8.27
N ALA A 59 -17.30 6.01 9.04
CA ALA A 59 -18.16 6.97 9.73
C ALA A 59 -17.47 7.67 10.91
N ALA A 60 -16.53 6.97 11.59
CA ALA A 60 -15.83 7.48 12.77
C ALA A 60 -14.33 7.20 12.70
N THR A 61 -13.57 7.99 13.46
CA THR A 61 -12.13 7.78 13.67
C THR A 61 -11.95 6.98 14.97
N PRO A 62 -11.63 5.68 14.90
CA PRO A 62 -11.41 4.89 16.08
C PRO A 62 -10.11 5.30 16.78
N ARG A 63 -10.05 5.16 18.09
CA ARG A 63 -8.79 5.19 18.83
C ARG A 63 -8.18 3.79 18.82
N THR A 64 -6.95 3.69 18.29
CA THR A 64 -6.17 2.45 18.28
C THR A 64 -4.95 2.63 19.18
N ALA A 65 -4.86 1.83 20.25
CA ALA A 65 -3.68 1.84 21.11
C ALA A 65 -2.60 0.93 20.50
N GLY A 66 -1.44 1.48 20.23
CA GLY A 66 -0.22 0.72 19.90
C GLY A 66 0.29 0.80 18.48
N PRO A 67 -0.44 0.39 17.42
CA PRO A 67 0.13 0.32 16.08
C PRO A 67 0.40 1.69 15.46
N GLU A 68 1.36 1.73 14.55
CA GLU A 68 1.50 2.84 13.60
C GLU A 68 0.33 2.82 12.62
N ILE A 69 -0.29 3.99 12.42
CA ILE A 69 -1.39 4.13 11.48
C ILE A 69 -0.91 4.81 10.21
N TRP A 70 -1.19 4.16 9.08
CA TRP A 70 -1.14 4.74 7.76
C TRP A 70 -2.56 4.97 7.28
N LEU A 71 -2.92 6.21 6.95
CA LEU A 71 -4.19 6.45 6.27
C LEU A 71 -4.03 6.11 4.80
N VAL A 72 -4.97 5.34 4.25
CA VAL A 72 -4.96 4.96 2.84
C VAL A 72 -6.05 5.71 2.11
N LEU A 73 -5.69 6.33 0.99
CA LEU A 73 -6.64 6.86 0.02
C LEU A 73 -6.56 6.01 -1.24
N ARG A 74 -7.67 5.37 -1.61
CA ARG A 74 -7.83 4.78 -2.93
C ARG A 74 -8.17 5.86 -3.92
N VAL A 75 -7.40 5.94 -5.01
CA VAL A 75 -7.43 7.09 -5.91
C VAL A 75 -7.75 6.62 -7.32
N HIS A 76 -8.80 7.18 -7.92
CA HIS A 76 -9.17 6.91 -9.30
C HIS A 76 -8.85 8.08 -10.23
N THR A 77 -8.50 9.25 -9.67
CA THR A 77 -8.06 10.42 -10.42
C THR A 77 -6.92 11.14 -9.72
N LEU A 78 -5.94 11.61 -10.47
CA LEU A 78 -4.79 12.39 -9.98
C LEU A 78 -5.07 13.91 -9.98
N ILE A 79 -6.26 14.31 -10.41
CA ILE A 79 -6.69 15.71 -10.41
C ILE A 79 -7.42 15.96 -9.10
N TRP A 80 -6.78 16.71 -8.19
CA TRP A 80 -7.36 17.03 -6.88
C TRP A 80 -7.69 18.52 -6.78
N SER A 81 -8.84 18.81 -6.20
CA SER A 81 -9.23 20.17 -5.83
C SER A 81 -8.64 20.57 -4.48
N THR A 82 -8.58 21.87 -4.21
CA THR A 82 -8.19 22.38 -2.88
C THR A 82 -9.12 21.89 -1.76
N ALA A 83 -10.37 21.56 -2.08
CA ALA A 83 -11.30 20.96 -1.13
C ALA A 83 -10.86 19.55 -0.69
N ILE A 84 -10.42 18.70 -1.63
CA ILE A 84 -9.88 17.36 -1.31
C ILE A 84 -8.61 17.48 -0.45
N GLU A 85 -7.71 18.38 -0.79
CA GLU A 85 -6.48 18.59 -0.02
C GLU A 85 -6.76 19.11 1.41
N ARG A 86 -7.74 19.99 1.56
CA ARG A 86 -8.21 20.45 2.87
C ARG A 86 -8.82 19.32 3.68
N GLN A 87 -9.67 18.50 3.03
CA GLN A 87 -10.28 17.34 3.66
C GLN A 87 -9.23 16.33 4.13
N LEU A 88 -8.22 16.04 3.31
CA LEU A 88 -7.10 15.17 3.71
C LEU A 88 -6.39 15.69 4.97
N ARG A 89 -6.04 16.98 5.01
CA ARG A 89 -5.39 17.58 6.20
C ARG A 89 -6.29 17.49 7.43
N ALA A 90 -7.58 17.75 7.28
CA ALA A 90 -8.55 17.64 8.37
C ALA A 90 -8.63 16.20 8.89
N ARG A 91 -8.63 15.20 8.01
CA ARG A 91 -8.66 13.78 8.40
C ARG A 91 -7.38 13.36 9.12
N LEU A 92 -6.19 13.74 8.61
CA LEU A 92 -4.92 13.49 9.30
C LEU A 92 -4.91 14.07 10.72
N ALA A 93 -5.37 15.32 10.86
CA ALA A 93 -5.48 15.99 12.16
C ALA A 93 -6.48 15.26 13.09
N ALA A 94 -7.65 14.88 12.58
CA ALA A 94 -8.68 14.18 13.37
C ALA A 94 -8.16 12.82 13.91
N TRP A 95 -7.45 12.06 13.09
CA TRP A 95 -6.86 10.80 13.53
C TRP A 95 -5.80 10.99 14.62
N ARG A 96 -4.93 12.01 14.49
CA ARG A 96 -3.94 12.37 15.51
C ARG A 96 -4.60 12.84 16.80
N SER A 97 -5.61 13.71 16.70
CA SER A 97 -6.35 14.21 17.86
C SER A 97 -7.13 13.12 18.61
N ALA A 98 -7.52 12.05 17.93
CA ALA A 98 -8.10 10.85 18.57
C ALA A 98 -7.06 10.01 19.33
N GLY A 99 -5.77 10.42 19.36
CA GLY A 99 -4.69 9.76 20.07
C GLY A 99 -4.04 8.61 19.28
N ASN A 100 -4.22 8.56 17.96
CA ASN A 100 -3.57 7.57 17.12
C ASN A 100 -2.16 8.01 16.70
N ARG A 101 -1.24 7.06 16.60
CA ARG A 101 0.11 7.29 16.07
C ARG A 101 0.10 7.26 14.54
N VAL A 102 -0.38 8.35 13.92
CA VAL A 102 -0.42 8.49 12.46
C VAL A 102 0.96 8.82 11.94
N VAL A 103 1.58 7.88 11.24
CA VAL A 103 2.94 8.01 10.70
C VAL A 103 2.96 8.40 9.23
N GLY A 104 1.88 8.13 8.48
CA GLY A 104 1.89 8.42 7.04
C GLY A 104 0.53 8.34 6.36
N LEU A 105 0.58 8.77 5.12
CA LEU A 105 -0.46 8.62 4.11
C LEU A 105 0.01 7.62 3.05
N GLN A 106 -0.82 6.68 2.65
CA GLN A 106 -0.58 5.82 1.50
C GLN A 106 -1.57 6.13 0.39
N ILE A 107 -1.07 6.30 -0.83
CA ILE A 107 -1.88 6.44 -2.04
C ILE A 107 -1.98 5.07 -2.70
N ASP A 108 -3.19 4.56 -2.80
CA ASP A 108 -3.53 3.34 -3.53
C ASP A 108 -4.10 3.74 -4.90
N PHE A 109 -3.21 3.74 -5.90
CA PHE A 109 -3.54 4.09 -7.28
C PHE A 109 -2.96 3.06 -8.22
N ASP A 110 -3.84 2.45 -9.01
CA ASP A 110 -3.47 1.46 -10.03
C ASP A 110 -2.78 2.13 -11.23
N ALA A 111 -1.61 2.73 -10.97
CA ALA A 111 -0.82 3.38 -12.01
C ALA A 111 -0.27 2.33 -12.98
N ARG A 112 -0.72 2.39 -14.23
CA ARG A 112 -0.18 1.53 -15.29
C ARG A 112 1.28 1.88 -15.54
N THR A 113 2.08 0.89 -15.93
CA THR A 113 3.52 1.00 -16.22
C THR A 113 3.84 2.05 -17.28
N ARG A 114 2.90 2.30 -18.18
CA ARG A 114 2.96 3.44 -19.12
C ARG A 114 2.33 4.67 -18.46
N HIS A 115 2.96 5.84 -18.57
CA HIS A 115 2.47 7.12 -18.01
C HIS A 115 2.66 7.28 -16.50
N LEU A 116 3.77 6.76 -15.96
CA LEU A 116 4.16 7.00 -14.57
C LEU A 116 4.60 8.46 -14.30
N ASP A 117 4.91 9.23 -15.36
CA ASP A 117 5.28 10.65 -15.30
C ASP A 117 4.18 11.51 -14.65
N GLY A 118 2.93 11.34 -15.08
CA GLY A 118 1.77 12.02 -14.46
C GLY A 118 1.61 11.67 -12.99
N TYR A 119 1.85 10.41 -12.63
CA TYR A 119 1.80 9.97 -11.24
C TYR A 119 2.96 10.53 -10.42
N ALA A 120 4.18 10.53 -10.94
CA ALA A 120 5.34 11.14 -10.28
C ALA A 120 5.11 12.63 -10.02
N ALA A 121 4.59 13.38 -11.01
CA ALA A 121 4.25 14.79 -10.85
C ALA A 121 3.17 15.01 -9.78
N PHE A 122 2.14 14.16 -9.72
CA PHE A 122 1.13 14.19 -8.68
C PHE A 122 1.75 13.97 -7.29
N LEU A 123 2.57 12.93 -7.11
CA LEU A 123 3.21 12.61 -5.83
C LEU A 123 4.13 13.73 -5.35
N LYS A 124 4.89 14.34 -6.25
CA LYS A 124 5.74 15.51 -5.93
C LYS A 124 4.91 16.69 -5.41
N ARG A 125 3.78 17.02 -6.06
CA ARG A 125 2.87 18.08 -5.59
C ARG A 125 2.24 17.73 -4.24
N LEU A 126 1.81 16.47 -4.06
CA LEU A 126 1.21 16.01 -2.82
C LEU A 126 2.22 16.07 -1.67
N ARG A 127 3.45 15.60 -1.88
CA ARG A 127 4.53 15.66 -0.89
C ARG A 127 4.76 17.09 -0.37
N ALA A 128 4.77 18.08 -1.27
CA ALA A 128 4.97 19.48 -0.89
C ALA A 128 3.82 20.06 -0.03
N LYS A 129 2.65 19.43 -0.03
CA LYS A 129 1.46 19.86 0.71
C LYS A 129 1.21 19.08 2.01
N LEU A 130 1.89 17.95 2.19
CA LEU A 130 1.80 17.15 3.42
C LEU A 130 2.61 17.80 4.56
N PRO A 131 2.16 17.64 5.83
CA PRO A 131 2.99 17.96 6.98
C PRO A 131 4.34 17.25 6.92
N GLN A 132 5.42 17.91 7.39
CA GLN A 132 6.79 17.37 7.31
C GLN A 132 6.96 16.04 8.07
N ASP A 133 6.19 15.84 9.13
CA ASP A 133 6.17 14.61 9.95
C ASP A 133 5.31 13.49 9.37
N THR A 134 4.68 13.70 8.21
CA THR A 134 3.81 12.71 7.56
C THR A 134 4.55 12.04 6.42
N LYS A 135 4.84 10.74 6.56
CA LYS A 135 5.40 9.94 5.48
C LYS A 135 4.42 9.78 4.32
N LEU A 136 4.93 9.68 3.11
CA LEU A 136 4.15 9.37 1.92
C LEU A 136 4.52 7.97 1.41
N GLY A 137 3.56 7.07 1.40
CA GLY A 137 3.68 5.74 0.82
C GLY A 137 2.80 5.59 -0.41
N ILE A 138 3.07 4.59 -1.20
CA ILE A 138 2.25 4.20 -2.35
C ILE A 138 2.09 2.69 -2.45
N THR A 139 1.02 2.23 -3.09
CA THR A 139 0.97 0.89 -3.67
C THR A 139 1.63 0.92 -5.05
N GLY A 140 2.25 -0.18 -5.42
CA GLY A 140 2.85 -0.36 -6.74
C GLY A 140 2.46 -1.71 -7.32
N LEU A 141 2.40 -1.78 -8.65
CA LEU A 141 2.12 -3.01 -9.37
C LEU A 141 3.41 -3.81 -9.56
N LEU A 142 3.30 -5.13 -9.58
CA LEU A 142 4.47 -6.02 -9.78
C LEU A 142 5.20 -5.76 -11.09
N ASP A 143 4.48 -5.41 -12.13
CA ASP A 143 5.06 -5.18 -13.46
C ASP A 143 5.99 -3.94 -13.52
N TRP A 144 5.92 -3.03 -12.55
CA TRP A 144 6.88 -1.92 -12.43
C TRP A 144 8.33 -2.43 -12.34
N SER A 145 8.53 -3.56 -11.65
CA SER A 145 9.88 -4.13 -11.49
C SER A 145 10.46 -4.67 -12.80
N ALA A 146 9.62 -5.08 -13.73
CA ALA A 146 10.02 -5.68 -15.01
C ALA A 146 9.96 -4.69 -16.18
N ASN A 147 8.94 -3.85 -16.23
CA ASN A 147 8.56 -3.06 -17.39
C ASN A 147 8.52 -1.54 -17.14
N GLY A 148 8.74 -1.10 -15.89
CA GLY A 148 8.71 0.33 -15.54
C GLY A 148 9.91 1.07 -16.15
N ASP A 149 9.67 2.28 -16.63
CA ASP A 149 10.72 3.20 -17.07
C ASP A 149 11.59 3.61 -15.89
N PRO A 150 12.92 3.41 -15.93
CA PRO A 150 13.81 3.67 -14.78
C PRO A 150 13.78 5.13 -14.30
N ASP A 151 13.69 6.10 -15.22
CA ASP A 151 13.69 7.52 -14.86
C ASP A 151 12.40 7.94 -14.20
N GLN A 152 11.26 7.40 -14.67
CA GLN A 152 9.95 7.62 -14.07
C GLN A 152 9.86 6.97 -12.67
N LEU A 153 10.39 5.77 -12.52
CA LEU A 153 10.48 5.10 -11.21
C LEU A 153 11.40 5.86 -10.24
N ALA A 154 12.51 6.41 -10.72
CA ALA A 154 13.39 7.27 -9.92
C ALA A 154 12.69 8.57 -9.49
N ALA A 155 11.89 9.18 -10.36
CA ALA A 155 11.11 10.38 -10.03
C ALA A 155 10.03 10.08 -8.95
N ILE A 156 9.37 8.92 -9.01
CA ILE A 156 8.46 8.44 -7.97
C ILE A 156 9.24 8.26 -6.65
N SER A 157 10.38 7.56 -6.70
CA SER A 157 11.21 7.27 -5.54
C SER A 157 11.65 8.52 -4.79
N GLY A 158 11.96 9.61 -5.50
CA GLY A 158 12.34 10.89 -4.91
C GLY A 158 11.22 11.60 -4.15
N SER A 159 9.97 11.15 -4.30
CA SER A 159 8.80 11.78 -3.71
C SER A 159 8.15 10.96 -2.58
N VAL A 160 8.50 9.67 -2.44
CA VAL A 160 7.85 8.76 -1.49
C VAL A 160 8.84 8.11 -0.51
N ASP A 161 8.35 7.79 0.67
CA ASP A 161 9.13 7.12 1.72
C ASP A 161 9.03 5.60 1.64
N GLU A 162 7.96 5.06 1.04
CA GLU A 162 7.70 3.63 0.98
C GLU A 162 6.89 3.25 -0.26
N VAL A 163 7.24 2.12 -0.87
CA VAL A 163 6.42 1.46 -1.89
C VAL A 163 5.99 0.09 -1.37
N VAL A 164 4.72 -0.26 -1.48
CA VAL A 164 4.22 -1.61 -1.19
C VAL A 164 3.79 -2.26 -2.50
N LEU A 165 4.57 -3.25 -2.97
CA LEU A 165 4.31 -3.96 -4.20
C LEU A 165 3.29 -5.08 -3.96
N GLN A 166 2.14 -4.99 -4.59
CA GLN A 166 1.06 -5.98 -4.46
C GLN A 166 1.36 -7.21 -5.32
N VAL A 167 1.47 -8.39 -4.69
CA VAL A 167 1.63 -9.67 -5.38
C VAL A 167 0.31 -10.43 -5.52
N TYR A 168 -0.80 -9.74 -5.36
CA TYR A 168 -2.14 -10.33 -5.42
C TYR A 168 -3.10 -9.44 -6.22
N GLN A 169 -4.16 -10.06 -6.70
CA GLN A 169 -5.32 -9.41 -7.29
C GLN A 169 -6.58 -10.01 -6.69
N GLY A 170 -7.45 -9.18 -6.13
CA GLY A 170 -8.59 -9.63 -5.34
C GLY A 170 -8.15 -10.47 -4.13
N ARG A 171 -8.54 -11.73 -4.08
CA ARG A 171 -8.19 -12.67 -3.00
C ARG A 171 -7.17 -13.74 -3.43
N GLN A 172 -6.52 -13.58 -4.56
CA GLN A 172 -5.60 -14.57 -5.11
C GLN A 172 -4.22 -13.96 -5.36
N THR A 173 -3.19 -14.73 -5.08
CA THR A 173 -1.82 -14.39 -5.47
C THR A 173 -1.68 -14.42 -6.98
N ILE A 174 -0.99 -13.45 -7.56
CA ILE A 174 -0.73 -13.35 -9.00
C ILE A 174 0.19 -14.51 -9.40
N PRO A 175 -0.22 -15.36 -10.37
CA PRO A 175 0.63 -16.44 -10.87
C PRO A 175 1.96 -15.91 -11.41
N GLY A 176 3.06 -16.63 -11.15
CA GLY A 176 4.37 -16.25 -11.66
C GLY A 176 5.00 -15.02 -10.99
N TYR A 177 4.49 -14.56 -9.86
CA TYR A 177 5.02 -13.41 -9.10
C TYR A 177 6.52 -13.50 -8.83
N GLN A 178 7.08 -14.70 -8.71
CA GLN A 178 8.50 -14.91 -8.45
C GLN A 178 9.39 -14.33 -9.56
N GLY A 179 8.94 -14.41 -10.83
CA GLY A 179 9.65 -13.84 -11.98
C GLY A 179 9.72 -12.32 -11.90
N TYR A 180 8.64 -11.66 -11.47
CA TYR A 180 8.63 -10.22 -11.24
C TYR A 180 9.53 -9.81 -10.07
N LEU A 181 9.46 -10.55 -8.96
CA LEU A 181 10.27 -10.26 -7.78
C LEU A 181 11.78 -10.45 -8.03
N ALA A 182 12.17 -11.31 -8.96
CA ALA A 182 13.57 -11.45 -9.37
C ALA A 182 14.15 -10.15 -9.97
N GLN A 183 13.30 -9.28 -10.53
CA GLN A 183 13.71 -8.00 -11.10
C GLN A 183 13.84 -6.86 -10.07
N LEU A 184 13.42 -7.08 -8.81
CA LEU A 184 13.48 -6.06 -7.74
C LEU A 184 14.90 -5.59 -7.38
N LYS A 185 15.93 -6.25 -7.88
CA LYS A 185 17.33 -5.78 -7.77
C LYS A 185 17.55 -4.37 -8.31
N ARG A 186 16.67 -3.92 -9.21
CA ARG A 186 16.72 -2.59 -9.84
C ARG A 186 16.10 -1.49 -8.96
N MET A 187 15.23 -1.85 -8.01
CA MET A 187 14.64 -0.88 -7.09
C MET A 187 15.65 -0.48 -6.01
N LYS A 188 16.01 0.81 -5.99
CA LYS A 188 16.93 1.40 -5.01
C LYS A 188 16.18 2.31 -4.03
N GLN A 189 15.05 1.83 -3.51
CA GLN A 189 14.23 2.55 -2.53
C GLN A 189 13.58 1.57 -1.56
N PRO A 190 13.22 1.98 -0.34
CA PRO A 190 12.53 1.13 0.62
C PRO A 190 11.21 0.60 0.04
N PHE A 191 11.04 -0.72 0.08
CA PHE A 191 9.81 -1.36 -0.37
C PHE A 191 9.38 -2.49 0.57
N LYS A 192 8.08 -2.76 0.56
CA LYS A 192 7.46 -3.93 1.16
C LYS A 192 6.73 -4.75 0.10
N ILE A 193 6.43 -5.98 0.43
CA ILE A 193 5.59 -6.85 -0.39
C ILE A 193 4.20 -6.92 0.23
N GLY A 194 3.19 -6.62 -0.58
CA GLY A 194 1.79 -6.75 -0.23
C GLY A 194 1.29 -8.15 -0.54
N LEU A 195 0.83 -8.87 0.50
CA LEU A 195 0.28 -10.21 0.43
C LEU A 195 -1.23 -10.17 0.69
N VAL A 196 -1.95 -11.22 0.29
CA VAL A 196 -3.35 -11.42 0.67
C VAL A 196 -3.47 -12.64 1.60
N GLN A 197 -4.23 -12.52 2.67
CA GLN A 197 -4.48 -13.61 3.61
C GLN A 197 -5.07 -14.83 2.88
N GLY A 198 -4.50 -16.00 3.12
CA GLY A 198 -4.89 -17.25 2.48
C GLY A 198 -4.36 -17.43 1.04
N GLY A 199 -3.75 -16.40 0.44
CA GLY A 199 -3.10 -16.52 -0.87
C GLY A 199 -1.84 -17.39 -0.83
N GLU A 200 -1.48 -17.98 -1.95
CA GLU A 200 -0.23 -18.74 -2.09
C GLU A 200 0.98 -17.81 -1.94
N TRP A 201 1.96 -18.22 -1.13
CA TRP A 201 3.18 -17.45 -0.96
C TRP A 201 4.37 -18.33 -0.64
N LYS A 202 5.38 -18.27 -1.49
CA LYS A 202 6.70 -18.82 -1.24
C LYS A 202 7.72 -17.69 -1.33
N GLU A 203 8.34 -17.35 -0.20
CA GLU A 203 9.30 -16.26 -0.14
C GLU A 203 10.51 -16.52 -1.03
N PRO A 204 10.82 -15.67 -2.03
CA PRO A 204 12.04 -15.79 -2.81
C PRO A 204 13.27 -15.49 -1.95
N ALA A 205 14.30 -16.33 -2.05
CA ALA A 205 15.56 -16.16 -1.30
C ALA A 205 16.21 -14.78 -1.53
N ALA A 206 16.07 -14.23 -2.75
CA ALA A 206 16.61 -12.93 -3.11
C ALA A 206 16.00 -11.75 -2.33
N LEU A 207 14.81 -11.90 -1.73
CA LEU A 207 14.22 -10.83 -0.91
C LEU A 207 14.99 -10.63 0.39
N LYS A 208 15.42 -11.71 1.05
CA LYS A 208 16.15 -11.65 2.32
C LYS A 208 17.48 -10.89 2.23
N SER A 209 18.12 -10.97 1.08
CA SER A 209 19.40 -10.29 0.82
C SER A 209 19.25 -8.90 0.22
N ASN A 210 18.02 -8.45 -0.09
CA ASN A 210 17.81 -7.13 -0.68
C ASN A 210 17.87 -6.03 0.40
N PRO A 211 18.83 -5.08 0.33
CA PRO A 211 19.01 -4.06 1.35
C PRO A 211 17.85 -3.05 1.45
N TRP A 212 16.96 -3.02 0.46
CA TRP A 212 15.81 -2.13 0.40
C TRP A 212 14.51 -2.78 0.89
N PHE A 213 14.51 -4.10 1.07
CA PHE A 213 13.34 -4.83 1.54
C PHE A 213 13.04 -4.52 3.01
N ARG A 214 11.79 -4.16 3.31
CA ARG A 214 11.30 -3.74 4.63
C ARG A 214 10.18 -4.64 5.18
N GLY A 215 10.00 -5.84 4.61
CA GLY A 215 9.02 -6.82 5.08
C GLY A 215 7.70 -6.79 4.30
N TYR A 216 6.63 -7.10 4.98
CA TYR A 216 5.35 -7.41 4.36
C TYR A 216 4.21 -6.54 4.89
N VAL A 217 3.17 -6.39 4.08
CA VAL A 217 1.85 -5.90 4.50
C VAL A 217 0.82 -6.92 4.03
N VAL A 218 -0.03 -7.42 4.93
CA VAL A 218 -1.04 -8.43 4.60
C VAL A 218 -2.41 -7.80 4.49
N PHE A 219 -3.08 -8.01 3.37
CA PHE A 219 -4.48 -7.66 3.17
C PHE A 219 -5.36 -8.73 3.84
N LEU A 220 -6.18 -8.31 4.82
CA LEU A 220 -7.01 -9.18 5.66
C LEU A 220 -8.36 -9.51 5.03
#